data_06fc8b90396125658efd50400232f417
#
_entry.id   06fc8b90396125658efd50400232f417
#
_cell.length_a   1.000
_cell.length_b   1.000
_cell.length_c   1.000
_cell.angle_alpha   90.00
_cell.angle_beta   90.00
_cell.angle_gamma   90.00
#
_symmetry.space_group_name_H-M   'P 1'
#
loop_
_entity.id
_entity.type
_entity.pdbx_description
1 polymer ?
#
loop_
_entity_poly.entity_id
_entity_poly.type
_entity_poly.pdbx_seq_one_letter_code
_entity_poly.pdbx_strand_id
1 'polypeptide(L)'
;MAEINHRYLKDNDGDTFYPVTHIDAVQGIDQESTDNALTDMNDKINQMNSMIDNANKTIAEQKKIIDRNKEIIDYFDVAIGDMVGDTGWVDISVPPTMKNSAQKNGFKCGIREVRVGNTLIPHYFVVRSIRLNISNITGNSMQIAQLPTGFITDNQSFMARGYGYRHPVTIECLKDGKVMAYIHPDDQSKTNWVYQEYTWLE
;
A
#
# COMPACT_ATOMS: atom_id res chain seq x y z
N MET A 1 -1.62 -36.40 68.15
CA MET A 1 -2.93 -35.81 67.75
C MET A 1 -3.90 -36.14 68.85
N ALA A 2 -4.49 -35.14 69.49
CA ALA A 2 -5.52 -35.39 70.50
C ALA A 2 -6.82 -35.80 69.77
N GLU A 3 -7.34 -36.95 70.09
CA GLU A 3 -8.60 -37.46 69.57
C GLU A 3 -9.72 -36.54 70.04
N ILE A 4 -10.42 -35.87 69.15
CA ILE A 4 -11.58 -35.01 69.48
C ILE A 4 -12.77 -35.98 69.68
N ASN A 5 -13.14 -36.18 70.91
CA ASN A 5 -14.31 -37.00 71.29
C ASN A 5 -15.59 -36.24 70.90
N HIS A 6 -16.24 -36.61 69.83
CA HIS A 6 -17.56 -36.10 69.43
C HIS A 6 -18.64 -36.74 70.32
N ARG A 7 -19.32 -35.92 71.11
CA ARG A 7 -20.48 -36.33 71.94
C ARG A 7 -21.73 -35.68 71.31
N TYR A 8 -22.68 -36.49 70.98
CA TYR A 8 -23.99 -36.00 70.56
C TYR A 8 -24.89 -35.82 71.78
N LEU A 9 -25.62 -34.71 71.78
CA LEU A 9 -26.68 -34.52 72.75
C LEU A 9 -27.90 -35.30 72.31
N LYS A 10 -28.54 -35.99 73.27
CA LYS A 10 -29.77 -36.74 73.02
C LYS A 10 -30.86 -36.15 73.89
N ASP A 11 -32.08 -36.11 73.38
CA ASP A 11 -33.26 -35.74 74.10
C ASP A 11 -33.74 -36.91 74.98
N ASN A 12 -34.89 -36.70 75.70
CA ASN A 12 -35.43 -37.70 76.63
C ASN A 12 -35.93 -38.97 75.88
N ASP A 13 -36.18 -38.88 74.57
CA ASP A 13 -36.62 -39.98 73.75
C ASP A 13 -35.44 -40.68 73.07
N GLY A 14 -34.21 -40.15 73.22
CA GLY A 14 -32.97 -40.75 72.71
C GLY A 14 -32.57 -40.26 71.32
N ASP A 15 -33.27 -39.30 70.77
CA ASP A 15 -32.98 -38.71 69.49
C ASP A 15 -31.85 -37.66 69.62
N THR A 16 -31.01 -37.60 68.60
CA THR A 16 -29.89 -36.65 68.53
C THR A 16 -30.42 -35.25 68.18
N PHE A 17 -30.12 -34.24 69.02
CA PHE A 17 -30.45 -32.88 68.72
C PHE A 17 -29.21 -31.97 68.75
N TYR A 18 -29.28 -30.92 67.96
CA TYR A 18 -28.27 -29.87 67.91
C TYR A 18 -28.82 -28.63 68.65
N PRO A 19 -28.24 -28.24 69.82
CA PRO A 19 -28.69 -27.01 70.47
C PRO A 19 -28.43 -25.78 69.60
N VAL A 20 -29.43 -24.92 69.50
CA VAL A 20 -29.22 -23.61 68.90
C VAL A 20 -28.38 -22.81 69.90
N THR A 21 -27.16 -22.56 69.50
CA THR A 21 -26.19 -21.78 70.27
C THR A 21 -25.97 -20.44 69.64
N HIS A 22 -26.03 -19.39 70.43
CA HIS A 22 -25.63 -18.07 69.98
C HIS A 22 -24.13 -18.08 69.60
N ILE A 23 -23.74 -17.42 68.52
CA ILE A 23 -22.37 -17.47 68.05
C ILE A 23 -21.36 -17.01 69.07
N ASP A 24 -21.73 -16.07 69.94
CA ASP A 24 -20.88 -15.55 71.05
C ASP A 24 -20.58 -16.62 72.13
N ALA A 25 -21.34 -17.72 72.14
CA ALA A 25 -21.12 -18.84 73.05
C ALA A 25 -20.13 -19.87 72.53
N VAL A 26 -19.69 -19.75 71.25
CA VAL A 26 -18.71 -20.65 70.65
C VAL A 26 -17.31 -20.13 70.92
N GLN A 27 -16.61 -20.77 71.82
CA GLN A 27 -15.21 -20.40 72.11
C GLN A 27 -14.32 -20.60 70.89
N GLY A 28 -13.56 -19.56 70.51
CA GLY A 28 -12.56 -19.57 69.46
C GLY A 28 -13.02 -18.98 68.11
N ILE A 29 -14.26 -18.47 68.05
CA ILE A 29 -14.71 -17.65 66.91
C ILE A 29 -14.71 -16.18 67.37
N ASP A 30 -13.80 -15.40 66.83
CA ASP A 30 -13.81 -13.92 66.95
C ASP A 30 -14.71 -13.38 65.83
N GLN A 31 -15.96 -13.08 66.21
CA GLN A 31 -16.97 -12.60 65.27
C GLN A 31 -16.60 -11.22 64.69
N GLU A 32 -16.06 -10.34 65.56
CA GLU A 32 -15.68 -8.99 65.14
C GLU A 32 -14.57 -9.02 64.09
N SER A 33 -13.56 -9.89 64.28
CA SER A 33 -12.50 -10.10 63.31
C SER A 33 -13.02 -10.70 61.97
N THR A 34 -13.99 -11.60 62.06
CA THR A 34 -14.61 -12.23 60.86
C THR A 34 -15.46 -11.22 60.08
N ASP A 35 -16.26 -10.42 60.77
CA ASP A 35 -17.10 -9.38 60.19
C ASP A 35 -16.26 -8.26 59.55
N ASN A 36 -15.17 -7.88 60.19
CA ASN A 36 -14.20 -6.93 59.62
C ASN A 36 -13.53 -7.50 58.38
N ALA A 37 -13.12 -8.77 58.38
CA ALA A 37 -12.52 -9.42 57.22
C ALA A 37 -13.52 -9.52 56.02
N LEU A 38 -14.79 -9.81 56.32
CA LEU A 38 -15.85 -9.83 55.30
C LEU A 38 -16.12 -8.44 54.72
N THR A 39 -16.10 -7.42 55.53
CA THR A 39 -16.25 -6.02 55.10
C THR A 39 -15.09 -5.62 54.17
N ASP A 40 -13.85 -5.88 54.57
CA ASP A 40 -12.66 -5.61 53.81
C ASP A 40 -12.69 -6.37 52.43
N MET A 41 -13.17 -7.61 52.43
CA MET A 41 -13.32 -8.40 51.19
C MET A 41 -14.37 -7.77 50.31
N ASN A 42 -15.51 -7.36 50.80
CA ASN A 42 -16.56 -6.70 50.02
C ASN A 42 -16.06 -5.38 49.42
N ASP A 43 -15.32 -4.59 50.16
CA ASP A 43 -14.73 -3.33 49.68
C ASP A 43 -13.74 -3.58 48.55
N LYS A 44 -12.89 -4.62 48.67
CA LYS A 44 -11.98 -5.04 47.60
C LYS A 44 -12.73 -5.52 46.36
N ILE A 45 -13.80 -6.30 46.54
CA ILE A 45 -14.66 -6.74 45.42
C ILE A 45 -15.27 -5.55 44.69
N ASN A 46 -15.77 -4.55 45.43
CA ASN A 46 -16.35 -3.34 44.85
C ASN A 46 -15.29 -2.52 44.11
N GLN A 47 -14.07 -2.41 44.63
CA GLN A 47 -12.96 -1.75 43.93
C GLN A 47 -12.57 -2.51 42.66
N MET A 48 -12.48 -3.84 42.71
CA MET A 48 -12.17 -4.67 41.54
C MET A 48 -13.25 -4.54 40.46
N ASN A 49 -14.53 -4.55 40.83
CA ASN A 49 -15.64 -4.34 39.88
C ASN A 49 -15.52 -2.97 39.19
N SER A 50 -15.23 -1.91 39.93
CA SER A 50 -15.00 -0.59 39.40
C SER A 50 -13.82 -0.53 38.43
N MET A 51 -12.71 -1.24 38.72
CA MET A 51 -11.57 -1.35 37.80
C MET A 51 -11.91 -2.13 36.53
N ILE A 52 -12.68 -3.20 36.63
CA ILE A 52 -13.15 -4.00 35.50
C ILE A 52 -14.04 -3.14 34.59
N ASP A 53 -14.96 -2.38 35.15
CA ASP A 53 -15.83 -1.47 34.36
C ASP A 53 -15.03 -0.41 33.61
N ASN A 54 -14.04 0.18 34.26
CA ASN A 54 -13.14 1.15 33.63
C ASN A 54 -12.28 0.51 32.54
N ALA A 55 -11.75 -0.70 32.77
CA ALA A 55 -11.01 -1.45 31.76
C ALA A 55 -11.88 -1.77 30.54
N ASN A 56 -13.13 -2.21 30.78
CA ASN A 56 -14.09 -2.49 29.70
C ASN A 56 -14.41 -1.24 28.86
N LYS A 57 -14.57 -0.07 29.48
CA LYS A 57 -14.76 1.20 28.77
C LYS A 57 -13.53 1.53 27.90
N THR A 58 -12.33 1.40 28.45
CA THR A 58 -11.09 1.64 27.72
C THR A 58 -10.94 0.69 26.52
N ILE A 59 -11.25 -0.59 26.71
CA ILE A 59 -11.22 -1.59 25.62
C ILE A 59 -12.21 -1.21 24.51
N ALA A 60 -13.42 -0.76 24.88
CA ALA A 60 -14.41 -0.34 23.89
C ALA A 60 -13.96 0.90 23.09
N GLU A 61 -13.29 1.85 23.73
CA GLU A 61 -12.71 3.03 23.06
C GLU A 61 -11.54 2.65 22.15
N GLN A 62 -10.64 1.79 22.61
CA GLN A 62 -9.53 1.28 21.80
C GLN A 62 -10.04 0.53 20.57
N LYS A 63 -11.09 -0.27 20.71
CA LYS A 63 -11.71 -0.96 19.58
C LYS A 63 -12.19 0.01 18.51
N LYS A 64 -12.86 1.09 18.89
CA LYS A 64 -13.28 2.15 17.95
C LYS A 64 -12.10 2.78 17.20
N ILE A 65 -10.98 3.01 17.91
CA ILE A 65 -9.76 3.56 17.30
C ILE A 65 -9.15 2.56 16.31
N ILE A 66 -9.11 1.27 16.68
CA ILE A 66 -8.61 0.21 15.79
C ILE A 66 -9.45 0.09 14.54
N ASP A 67 -10.79 0.10 14.67
CA ASP A 67 -11.70 0.00 13.53
C ASP A 67 -11.50 1.20 12.58
N ARG A 68 -11.38 2.43 13.13
CA ARG A 68 -11.10 3.63 12.34
C ARG A 68 -9.72 3.57 11.65
N ASN A 69 -8.70 3.11 12.35
CA ASN A 69 -7.36 2.99 11.76
C ASN A 69 -7.34 1.96 10.64
N LYS A 70 -8.12 0.87 10.77
CA LYS A 70 -8.29 -0.12 9.70
C LYS A 70 -8.92 0.51 8.46
N GLU A 71 -10.00 1.28 8.61
CA GLU A 71 -10.63 2.00 7.48
C GLU A 71 -9.64 2.95 6.78
N ILE A 72 -8.81 3.66 7.56
CA ILE A 72 -7.77 4.55 7.02
C ILE A 72 -6.68 3.74 6.27
N ILE A 73 -6.25 2.61 6.80
CA ILE A 73 -5.26 1.73 6.16
C ILE A 73 -5.83 1.16 4.86
N ASP A 74 -7.06 0.66 4.86
CA ASP A 74 -7.74 0.15 3.67
C ASP A 74 -7.86 1.25 2.59
N TYR A 75 -8.17 2.49 3.00
CA TYR A 75 -8.21 3.65 2.10
C TYR A 75 -6.83 3.96 1.50
N PHE A 76 -5.76 3.92 2.31
CA PHE A 76 -4.40 4.14 1.83
C PHE A 76 -3.90 3.01 0.94
N ASP A 77 -4.28 1.76 1.22
CA ASP A 77 -3.88 0.60 0.41
C ASP A 77 -4.44 0.72 -1.01
N VAL A 78 -5.72 1.09 -1.14
CA VAL A 78 -6.34 1.38 -2.44
C VAL A 78 -5.67 2.59 -3.11
N ALA A 79 -5.43 3.68 -2.36
CA ALA A 79 -4.82 4.89 -2.89
C ALA A 79 -3.37 4.64 -3.39
N ILE A 80 -2.59 3.84 -2.67
CA ILE A 80 -1.21 3.49 -3.05
C ILE A 80 -1.21 2.50 -4.23
N GLY A 81 -2.14 1.53 -4.26
CA GLY A 81 -2.28 0.60 -5.38
C GLY A 81 -2.54 1.30 -6.71
N ASP A 82 -3.27 2.41 -6.69
CA ASP A 82 -3.55 3.23 -7.87
C ASP A 82 -2.48 4.31 -8.15
N MET A 83 -1.53 4.52 -7.25
CA MET A 83 -0.57 5.63 -7.35
C MET A 83 0.50 5.45 -8.43
N VAL A 84 0.83 4.23 -8.82
CA VAL A 84 1.87 3.97 -9.81
C VAL A 84 1.41 2.91 -10.79
N GLY A 85 1.08 3.35 -12.00
CA GLY A 85 0.88 2.48 -13.16
C GLY A 85 2.10 2.56 -14.07
N ASP A 86 2.69 1.44 -14.45
CA ASP A 86 3.82 1.36 -15.39
C ASP A 86 3.53 0.31 -16.45
N THR A 87 3.47 0.74 -17.71
CA THR A 87 3.25 -0.19 -18.84
C THR A 87 4.47 -1.07 -19.15
N GLY A 88 5.63 -0.74 -18.55
CA GLY A 88 6.89 -1.25 -19.05
C GLY A 88 7.15 -0.77 -20.50
N TRP A 89 8.21 -1.30 -21.12
CA TRP A 89 8.51 -0.98 -22.52
C TRP A 89 7.66 -1.81 -23.46
N VAL A 90 6.77 -1.15 -24.20
CA VAL A 90 5.90 -1.74 -25.21
C VAL A 90 6.48 -1.47 -26.58
N ASP A 91 6.52 -2.49 -27.44
CA ASP A 91 7.05 -2.40 -28.80
C ASP A 91 6.20 -1.47 -29.67
N ILE A 92 6.85 -0.81 -30.66
CA ILE A 92 6.19 0.09 -31.62
C ILE A 92 6.35 -0.38 -33.06
N SER A 93 5.44 0.07 -33.91
CA SER A 93 5.49 -0.22 -35.33
C SER A 93 6.59 0.61 -36.02
N VAL A 94 7.61 -0.08 -36.53
CA VAL A 94 8.73 0.48 -37.30
C VAL A 94 8.96 -0.41 -38.48
N PRO A 95 9.29 0.13 -39.71
CA PRO A 95 9.62 -0.70 -40.84
C PRO A 95 10.72 -1.72 -40.52
N PRO A 96 10.54 -3.01 -40.84
CA PRO A 96 11.44 -4.10 -40.41
C PRO A 96 12.92 -3.88 -40.73
N THR A 97 13.22 -3.28 -41.88
CA THR A 97 14.59 -3.00 -42.33
C THR A 97 15.28 -1.88 -41.56
N MET A 98 14.53 -1.10 -40.77
CA MET A 98 15.00 0.06 -39.99
C MET A 98 15.07 -0.24 -38.52
N LYS A 99 14.23 -1.18 -38.06
CA LYS A 99 13.96 -1.42 -36.64
C LYS A 99 15.15 -2.06 -35.91
N ASN A 100 15.53 -1.48 -34.75
CA ASN A 100 16.57 -1.99 -33.85
C ASN A 100 17.94 -2.17 -34.52
N SER A 101 18.25 -1.38 -35.55
CA SER A 101 19.40 -1.58 -36.40
C SER A 101 20.47 -0.49 -36.32
N ALA A 102 20.22 0.64 -35.66
CA ALA A 102 21.21 1.68 -35.45
C ALA A 102 22.32 1.24 -34.49
N GLN A 103 21.95 0.56 -33.38
CA GLN A 103 22.88 0.02 -32.39
C GLN A 103 22.50 -1.44 -32.10
N LYS A 104 23.37 -2.37 -32.51
CA LYS A 104 23.10 -3.82 -32.41
C LYS A 104 22.89 -4.34 -31.00
N ASN A 105 23.61 -3.82 -30.02
CA ASN A 105 23.53 -4.21 -28.62
C ASN A 105 22.82 -3.17 -27.76
N GLY A 106 22.12 -2.21 -28.38
CA GLY A 106 21.39 -1.16 -27.70
C GLY A 106 19.98 -1.59 -27.27
N PHE A 107 19.27 -0.64 -26.68
CA PHE A 107 17.85 -0.85 -26.37
C PHE A 107 17.04 -1.01 -27.66
N LYS A 108 15.90 -1.69 -27.55
CA LYS A 108 14.93 -1.84 -28.63
C LYS A 108 14.01 -0.61 -28.72
N CYS A 109 13.46 -0.38 -29.93
CA CYS A 109 12.38 0.59 -30.10
C CYS A 109 11.20 0.28 -29.19
N GLY A 110 10.61 1.29 -28.60
CA GLY A 110 9.46 1.09 -27.72
C GLY A 110 8.96 2.39 -27.10
N ILE A 111 7.82 2.30 -26.47
CA ILE A 111 7.20 3.34 -25.68
C ILE A 111 6.94 2.84 -24.25
N ARG A 112 6.86 3.78 -23.33
CA ARG A 112 6.53 3.50 -21.92
C ARG A 112 5.69 4.63 -21.37
N GLU A 113 4.68 4.29 -20.60
CA GLU A 113 3.89 5.25 -19.86
C GLU A 113 3.97 4.89 -18.36
N VAL A 114 4.30 5.87 -17.54
CA VAL A 114 4.27 5.78 -16.10
C VAL A 114 3.28 6.81 -15.59
N ARG A 115 2.27 6.36 -14.88
CA ARG A 115 1.30 7.22 -14.19
C ARG A 115 1.63 7.25 -12.72
N VAL A 116 1.68 8.44 -12.15
CA VAL A 116 1.92 8.65 -10.72
C VAL A 116 0.86 9.59 -10.19
N GLY A 117 0.15 9.18 -9.15
CA GLY A 117 -0.90 9.96 -8.52
C GLY A 117 -2.13 9.12 -8.20
N ASN A 118 -3.13 9.76 -7.60
CA ASN A 118 -4.35 9.11 -7.17
C ASN A 118 -5.49 9.39 -8.15
N THR A 119 -6.14 8.35 -8.67
CA THR A 119 -7.29 8.45 -9.59
C THR A 119 -8.57 8.91 -8.89
N LEU A 120 -8.69 8.71 -7.57
CA LEU A 120 -9.84 9.16 -6.77
C LEU A 120 -9.83 10.67 -6.51
N ILE A 121 -8.65 11.26 -6.44
CA ILE A 121 -8.44 12.71 -6.40
C ILE A 121 -7.59 13.02 -7.63
N PRO A 122 -8.10 13.73 -8.67
CA PRO A 122 -7.43 13.87 -9.97
C PRO A 122 -6.17 14.76 -9.88
N HIS A 123 -5.21 14.35 -9.07
CA HIS A 123 -3.88 14.90 -8.98
C HIS A 123 -2.89 13.81 -9.39
N TYR A 124 -2.82 13.54 -10.69
CA TYR A 124 -1.85 12.63 -11.24
C TYR A 124 -1.11 13.30 -12.39
N PHE A 125 0.10 12.84 -12.63
CA PHE A 125 0.84 13.18 -13.84
C PHE A 125 1.24 11.91 -14.57
N VAL A 126 1.37 12.06 -15.87
CA VAL A 126 1.77 10.97 -16.77
C VAL A 126 3.13 11.29 -17.35
N VAL A 127 4.08 10.40 -17.15
CA VAL A 127 5.39 10.46 -17.78
C VAL A 127 5.39 9.48 -18.95
N ARG A 128 5.65 10.00 -20.14
CA ARG A 128 5.77 9.19 -21.34
C ARG A 128 7.19 9.18 -21.86
N SER A 129 7.62 8.03 -22.36
CA SER A 129 8.96 7.86 -22.89
C SER A 129 8.89 7.11 -24.22
N ILE A 130 9.79 7.48 -25.13
CA ILE A 130 9.99 6.78 -26.41
C ILE A 130 11.47 6.39 -26.55
N ARG A 131 11.73 5.20 -27.05
CA ARG A 131 13.05 4.71 -27.46
C ARG A 131 13.08 4.48 -28.97
N LEU A 132 14.04 5.12 -29.61
CA LEU A 132 14.28 4.97 -31.03
C LEU A 132 15.67 4.37 -31.26
N ASN A 133 15.71 3.22 -31.92
CA ASN A 133 16.92 2.54 -32.38
C ASN A 133 16.70 2.22 -33.88
N ILE A 134 16.83 3.22 -34.77
CA ILE A 134 16.37 3.19 -36.12
C ILE A 134 17.50 3.62 -37.06
N SER A 135 17.74 2.84 -38.10
CA SER A 135 18.69 3.16 -39.18
C SER A 135 17.95 3.38 -40.51
N ASN A 136 18.72 3.58 -41.57
CA ASN A 136 18.24 3.74 -42.95
C ASN A 136 17.27 4.92 -43.16
N ILE A 137 17.48 6.01 -42.42
CA ILE A 137 16.71 7.24 -42.56
C ILE A 137 17.33 8.05 -43.73
N THR A 138 16.53 8.40 -44.73
CA THR A 138 16.99 9.07 -45.94
C THR A 138 16.05 10.22 -46.34
N GLY A 139 16.54 11.12 -47.20
CA GLY A 139 15.77 12.26 -47.71
C GLY A 139 15.68 13.42 -46.71
N ASN A 140 14.77 14.36 -46.97
CA ASN A 140 14.56 15.53 -46.13
C ASN A 140 13.69 15.24 -44.90
N SER A 141 12.67 14.39 -45.09
CA SER A 141 11.79 13.93 -44.00
C SER A 141 11.30 12.50 -44.29
N MET A 142 11.08 11.75 -43.21
CA MET A 142 10.65 10.35 -43.32
C MET A 142 9.81 9.97 -42.12
N GLN A 143 8.68 9.27 -42.32
CA GLN A 143 7.99 8.60 -41.22
C GLN A 143 8.79 7.36 -40.81
N ILE A 144 9.25 7.31 -39.60
CA ILE A 144 10.15 6.27 -39.07
C ILE A 144 9.45 5.27 -38.14
N ALA A 145 8.31 5.68 -37.55
CA ALA A 145 7.52 4.80 -36.68
C ALA A 145 6.05 5.24 -36.66
N GLN A 146 5.21 4.35 -36.14
CA GLN A 146 3.82 4.62 -35.78
C GLN A 146 3.55 4.22 -34.35
N LEU A 147 3.04 5.15 -33.56
CA LEU A 147 2.62 4.97 -32.18
C LEU A 147 1.13 4.64 -32.11
N PRO A 148 0.66 4.02 -31.02
CA PRO A 148 -0.76 3.82 -30.78
C PRO A 148 -1.51 5.15 -30.72
N THR A 149 -2.75 5.16 -31.20
CA THR A 149 -3.64 6.33 -31.14
C THR A 149 -3.84 6.76 -29.67
N GLY A 150 -3.72 8.05 -29.42
CA GLY A 150 -3.90 8.62 -28.08
C GLY A 150 -2.65 8.57 -27.18
N PHE A 151 -1.56 7.97 -27.64
CA PHE A 151 -0.29 8.02 -26.89
C PHE A 151 0.36 9.41 -26.89
N ILE A 152 0.09 10.24 -27.90
CA ILE A 152 0.53 11.63 -28.01
C ILE A 152 -0.69 12.53 -27.92
N THR A 153 -0.78 13.35 -26.87
CA THR A 153 -1.85 14.36 -26.70
C THR A 153 -1.49 15.68 -27.34
N ASP A 154 -0.23 16.09 -27.21
CA ASP A 154 0.34 17.25 -27.89
C ASP A 154 1.62 16.88 -28.62
N ASN A 155 1.81 17.42 -29.84
CA ASN A 155 2.98 17.13 -30.65
C ASN A 155 4.27 17.36 -29.84
N GLN A 156 5.14 16.37 -29.84
CA GLN A 156 6.44 16.42 -29.18
C GLN A 156 7.54 16.54 -30.23
N SER A 157 8.54 17.39 -29.95
CA SER A 157 9.69 17.53 -30.85
C SER A 157 10.99 17.50 -30.04
N PHE A 158 11.96 16.75 -30.52
CA PHE A 158 13.27 16.65 -29.88
C PHE A 158 14.37 16.35 -30.90
N MET A 159 15.62 16.66 -30.53
CA MET A 159 16.79 16.32 -31.31
C MET A 159 17.32 14.96 -30.94
N ALA A 160 17.38 14.05 -31.88
CA ALA A 160 17.90 12.71 -31.67
C ALA A 160 19.36 12.60 -32.10
N ARG A 161 20.13 11.86 -31.31
CA ARG A 161 21.53 11.59 -31.60
C ARG A 161 21.65 10.59 -32.75
N GLY A 162 22.50 10.93 -33.70
CA GLY A 162 22.94 10.08 -34.80
C GLY A 162 24.46 10.01 -34.86
N TYR A 163 25.02 10.15 -36.07
CA TYR A 163 26.48 10.24 -36.26
C TYR A 163 27.07 11.46 -35.52
N GLY A 164 28.15 11.25 -34.77
CA GLY A 164 28.77 12.31 -33.98
C GLY A 164 29.39 13.47 -34.77
N TYR A 165 29.56 13.29 -36.08
CA TYR A 165 30.12 14.30 -37.01
C TYR A 165 29.08 14.86 -37.99
N ARG A 166 27.79 14.57 -37.74
CA ARG A 166 26.66 15.08 -38.52
C ARG A 166 25.72 15.88 -37.65
N HIS A 167 24.80 16.61 -38.26
CA HIS A 167 23.76 17.31 -37.55
C HIS A 167 22.81 16.30 -36.86
N PRO A 168 22.26 16.66 -35.71
CA PRO A 168 21.22 15.84 -35.09
C PRO A 168 20.00 15.71 -35.99
N VAL A 169 19.31 14.60 -35.90
CA VAL A 169 18.03 14.38 -36.56
C VAL A 169 16.93 14.96 -35.69
N THR A 170 16.12 15.85 -36.21
CA THR A 170 14.92 16.32 -35.50
C THR A 170 13.83 15.28 -35.61
N ILE A 171 13.28 14.88 -34.49
CA ILE A 171 12.16 13.93 -34.38
C ILE A 171 10.92 14.69 -33.95
N GLU A 172 9.81 14.42 -34.60
CA GLU A 172 8.49 14.90 -34.21
C GLU A 172 7.54 13.71 -33.99
N CYS A 173 6.94 13.64 -32.83
CA CYS A 173 5.86 12.71 -32.54
C CYS A 173 4.54 13.46 -32.65
N LEU A 174 3.72 13.11 -33.59
CA LEU A 174 2.47 13.82 -33.90
C LEU A 174 1.26 13.20 -33.19
N LYS A 175 0.19 13.97 -33.00
CA LYS A 175 -1.07 13.52 -32.37
C LYS A 175 -1.70 12.31 -33.05
N ASP A 176 -1.50 12.14 -34.39
CA ASP A 176 -1.96 10.98 -35.12
C ASP A 176 -1.11 9.71 -34.92
N GLY A 177 -0.09 9.83 -34.06
CA GLY A 177 0.84 8.75 -33.72
C GLY A 177 2.01 8.61 -34.71
N LYS A 178 2.09 9.41 -35.79
CA LYS A 178 3.26 9.37 -36.68
C LYS A 178 4.50 9.90 -35.97
N VAL A 179 5.60 9.19 -36.15
CA VAL A 179 6.94 9.66 -35.74
C VAL A 179 7.70 10.02 -37.01
N MET A 180 7.98 11.31 -37.13
CA MET A 180 8.66 11.87 -38.31
C MET A 180 10.12 12.19 -37.93
N ALA A 181 11.02 11.87 -38.86
CA ALA A 181 12.42 12.29 -38.77
C ALA A 181 12.69 13.36 -39.85
N TYR A 182 13.31 14.46 -39.47
CA TYR A 182 13.72 15.54 -40.37
C TYR A 182 15.24 15.66 -40.36
N ILE A 183 15.82 15.64 -41.57
CA ILE A 183 17.26 15.60 -41.76
C ILE A 183 17.75 16.99 -42.19
N HIS A 184 18.84 17.43 -41.58
CA HIS A 184 19.49 18.69 -41.95
C HIS A 184 19.88 18.69 -43.44
N PRO A 185 19.74 19.79 -44.23
CA PRO A 185 20.04 19.85 -45.65
C PRO A 185 21.39 19.25 -46.04
N ASP A 186 22.45 19.48 -45.26
CA ASP A 186 23.80 18.97 -45.53
C ASP A 186 23.93 17.44 -45.46
N ASP A 187 22.96 16.77 -44.83
CA ASP A 187 22.98 15.34 -44.57
C ASP A 187 21.89 14.57 -45.30
N GLN A 188 21.02 15.24 -46.08
CA GLN A 188 19.88 14.62 -46.79
C GLN A 188 20.29 13.62 -47.87
N SER A 189 21.47 13.83 -48.49
CA SER A 189 22.01 12.90 -49.49
C SER A 189 22.59 11.61 -48.90
N LYS A 190 22.63 11.52 -47.57
CA LYS A 190 23.26 10.42 -46.82
C LYS A 190 22.23 9.58 -46.09
N THR A 191 22.59 8.34 -45.78
CA THR A 191 21.81 7.49 -44.88
C THR A 191 22.11 7.87 -43.46
N ASN A 192 21.08 8.12 -42.64
CA ASN A 192 21.15 8.53 -41.28
C ASN A 192 20.57 7.45 -40.34
N TRP A 193 20.83 7.59 -39.04
CA TRP A 193 20.28 6.73 -37.99
C TRP A 193 20.04 7.57 -36.74
N VAL A 194 19.17 7.07 -35.87
CA VAL A 194 18.89 7.63 -34.56
C VAL A 194 18.98 6.55 -33.49
N TYR A 195 19.59 6.89 -32.36
CA TYR A 195 19.64 6.07 -31.16
C TYR A 195 19.44 7.00 -29.96
N GLN A 196 18.17 7.12 -29.50
CA GLN A 196 17.80 8.10 -28.49
C GLN A 196 16.61 7.61 -27.69
N GLU A 197 16.65 7.86 -26.37
CA GLU A 197 15.50 7.85 -25.47
C GLU A 197 15.09 9.31 -25.21
N TYR A 198 13.79 9.55 -25.27
CA TYR A 198 13.20 10.85 -24.94
C TYR A 198 12.02 10.66 -24.01
N THR A 199 11.91 11.53 -23.01
CA THR A 199 10.87 11.48 -21.96
C THR A 199 10.27 12.85 -21.80
N TRP A 200 8.95 12.91 -21.66
CA TRP A 200 8.20 14.14 -21.43
C TRP A 200 7.12 13.90 -20.38
N LEU A 201 6.65 15.00 -19.82
CA LEU A 201 5.50 15.03 -18.90
C LEU A 201 4.26 15.40 -19.72
N GLU A 202 3.16 14.67 -19.47
CA GLU A 202 1.87 14.89 -20.11
C GLU A 202 0.91 15.63 -19.18
#